data_8e3ea16b55ea66a8958254b5ed8ab91a
#
_entry.id   8e3ea16b55ea66a8958254b5ed8ab91a
#
_cell.length_a   1.000
_cell.length_b   1.000
_cell.length_c   1.000
_cell.angle_alpha   90.00
_cell.angle_beta   90.00
_cell.angle_gamma   90.00
#
_symmetry.space_group_name_H-M   'P 1'
#
loop_
_entity.id
_entity.type
_entity.pdbx_description
1 polymer ?
#
loop_
_entity_poly.entity_id
_entity_poly.type
_entity_poly.pdbx_seq_one_letter_code
_entity_poly.pdbx_strand_id
1 'polypeptide(L)'
;MLHPVFGAMPLLSTMPLLSILRSVLRSLVAAGLCFLLMANPAEAARDTDSYDGNIFALYAGNGSLVPPATTLKDALEKERTSVIVFYLDDSSTSKIFAPVVSELQRLWGREVDLLPFTTDAFQGDASQDRSEPATYWHGTIPQVVVIDGKGKVLLDEDGQVPLEAINAAISAATGIEAPAEGSTTISFNELNTEVLSR
;
A
#
# COMPACT_ATOMS: atom_id res chain seq x y z
N MET A 1 8.70 69.79 -70.95
CA MET A 1 9.43 68.55 -70.65
C MET A 1 9.01 68.11 -69.26
N LEU A 2 8.08 67.13 -69.14
CA LEU A 2 7.64 66.57 -67.86
C LEU A 2 8.30 65.21 -67.68
N HIS A 3 9.02 65.06 -66.59
CA HIS A 3 9.49 63.75 -66.14
C HIS A 3 8.47 63.16 -65.19
N PRO A 4 8.07 61.90 -65.37
CA PRO A 4 7.25 61.18 -64.37
C PRO A 4 8.16 60.57 -63.29
N VAL A 5 7.86 60.89 -62.03
CA VAL A 5 8.46 60.26 -60.86
C VAL A 5 7.66 59.00 -60.57
N PHE A 6 8.24 57.84 -60.83
CA PHE A 6 7.71 56.54 -60.38
C PHE A 6 8.13 56.36 -58.95
N GLY A 7 7.15 56.50 -58.04
CA GLY A 7 7.33 56.13 -56.68
C GLY A 7 7.27 54.61 -56.51
N ALA A 8 8.37 54.02 -56.08
CA ALA A 8 8.42 52.62 -55.68
C ALA A 8 7.67 52.41 -54.36
N MET A 9 6.60 51.63 -54.39
CA MET A 9 5.92 51.13 -53.16
C MET A 9 6.85 50.17 -52.42
N PRO A 10 7.05 50.31 -51.09
CA PRO A 10 7.78 49.29 -50.30
C PRO A 10 6.93 48.06 -50.16
N LEU A 11 7.48 46.94 -50.67
CA LEU A 11 6.97 45.61 -50.39
C LEU A 11 6.96 45.38 -48.84
N LEU A 12 5.77 45.37 -48.20
CA LEU A 12 5.62 45.01 -46.82
C LEU A 12 6.15 43.58 -46.62
N SER A 13 7.27 43.49 -45.94
CA SER A 13 7.90 42.23 -45.56
C SER A 13 7.00 41.48 -44.57
N THR A 14 6.31 40.45 -45.05
CA THR A 14 5.49 39.53 -44.25
C THR A 14 6.34 38.49 -43.49
N MET A 15 7.65 38.69 -43.45
CA MET A 15 8.63 37.75 -42.87
C MET A 15 8.71 37.69 -41.33
N PRO A 16 8.40 38.73 -40.54
CA PRO A 16 8.60 38.65 -39.09
C PRO A 16 7.56 37.79 -38.35
N LEU A 17 6.33 37.72 -38.83
CA LEU A 17 5.27 36.98 -38.13
C LEU A 17 5.49 35.47 -38.12
N LEU A 18 5.95 34.91 -39.23
CA LEU A 18 6.23 33.48 -39.35
C LEU A 18 7.43 33.03 -38.50
N SER A 19 8.44 33.89 -38.38
CA SER A 19 9.62 33.61 -37.53
C SER A 19 9.27 33.66 -36.05
N ILE A 20 8.42 34.61 -35.63
CA ILE A 20 7.91 34.71 -34.25
C ILE A 20 7.04 33.48 -33.92
N LEU A 21 6.14 33.11 -34.81
CA LEU A 21 5.28 31.92 -34.60
C LEU A 21 6.10 30.63 -34.47
N ARG A 22 7.15 30.46 -35.31
CA ARG A 22 8.06 29.31 -35.19
C ARG A 22 8.86 29.31 -33.88
N SER A 23 9.30 30.45 -33.39
CA SER A 23 10.04 30.56 -32.16
C SER A 23 9.15 30.27 -30.94
N VAL A 24 7.92 30.78 -30.92
CA VAL A 24 6.93 30.48 -29.88
C VAL A 24 6.56 28.99 -29.84
N LEU A 25 6.34 28.40 -31.02
CA LEU A 25 6.05 26.95 -31.11
C LEU A 25 7.21 26.10 -30.59
N ARG A 26 8.47 26.47 -30.94
CA ARG A 26 9.65 25.75 -30.40
C ARG A 26 9.78 25.89 -28.90
N SER A 27 9.50 27.06 -28.33
CA SER A 27 9.53 27.29 -26.89
C SER A 27 8.44 26.49 -26.15
N LEU A 28 7.23 26.41 -26.72
CA LEU A 28 6.14 25.60 -26.18
C LEU A 28 6.46 24.11 -26.23
N VAL A 29 7.04 23.62 -27.32
CA VAL A 29 7.46 22.22 -27.44
C VAL A 29 8.58 21.89 -26.44
N ALA A 30 9.58 22.79 -26.31
CA ALA A 30 10.66 22.61 -25.34
C ALA A 30 10.15 22.65 -23.89
N ALA A 31 9.24 23.57 -23.56
CA ALA A 31 8.61 23.64 -22.25
C ALA A 31 7.76 22.38 -21.93
N GLY A 32 6.99 21.91 -22.92
CA GLY A 32 6.21 20.67 -22.80
C GLY A 32 7.09 19.44 -22.60
N LEU A 33 8.22 19.35 -23.30
CA LEU A 33 9.19 18.28 -23.16
C LEU A 33 9.89 18.32 -21.79
N CYS A 34 10.26 19.51 -21.31
CA CYS A 34 10.80 19.69 -19.95
C CYS A 34 9.79 19.29 -18.88
N PHE A 35 8.50 19.60 -19.05
CA PHE A 35 7.45 19.22 -18.12
C PHE A 35 7.24 17.70 -18.08
N LEU A 36 7.30 17.02 -19.22
CA LEU A 36 7.25 15.56 -19.34
C LEU A 36 8.46 14.88 -18.68
N LEU A 37 9.64 15.48 -18.74
CA LEU A 37 10.86 14.96 -18.12
C LEU A 37 10.89 15.18 -16.60
N MET A 38 10.13 16.15 -16.08
CA MET A 38 9.99 16.39 -14.64
C MET A 38 8.87 15.57 -13.99
N ALA A 39 8.00 14.95 -14.77
CA ALA A 39 7.04 13.97 -14.29
C ALA A 39 7.75 12.64 -14.02
N ASN A 40 8.62 12.60 -12.97
CA ASN A 40 9.01 11.32 -12.42
C ASN A 40 7.73 10.67 -11.87
N PRO A 41 7.33 9.47 -12.31
CA PRO A 41 6.34 8.71 -11.59
C PRO A 41 6.91 8.54 -10.18
N ALA A 42 6.19 9.03 -9.17
CA ALA A 42 6.46 8.66 -7.79
C ALA A 42 6.10 7.17 -7.69
N GLU A 43 7.02 6.32 -8.06
CA GLU A 43 6.91 4.89 -7.87
C GLU A 43 7.09 4.67 -6.36
N ALA A 44 6.00 4.27 -5.70
CA ALA A 44 6.05 3.87 -4.32
C ALA A 44 7.03 2.69 -4.22
N ALA A 45 8.22 2.94 -3.70
CA ALA A 45 9.29 1.98 -3.70
C ALA A 45 9.10 1.02 -2.52
N ARG A 46 8.59 -0.18 -2.80
CA ARG A 46 8.33 -1.24 -1.82
C ARG A 46 9.59 -1.70 -1.08
N ASP A 47 10.74 -1.57 -1.73
CA ASP A 47 12.05 -2.04 -1.26
C ASP A 47 12.89 -0.93 -0.58
N THR A 48 12.32 0.26 -0.37
CA THR A 48 12.98 1.38 0.27
C THR A 48 12.33 1.74 1.61
N ASP A 49 13.16 2.17 2.56
CA ASP A 49 12.70 2.73 3.82
C ASP A 49 12.30 4.19 3.60
N SER A 50 11.05 4.40 3.20
CA SER A 50 10.45 5.70 2.94
C SER A 50 8.98 5.69 3.33
N TYR A 51 8.45 6.80 3.81
CA TYR A 51 7.03 6.93 4.08
C TYR A 51 6.28 7.28 2.79
N ASP A 52 5.48 6.34 2.30
CA ASP A 52 4.66 6.51 1.10
C ASP A 52 3.16 6.60 1.43
N GLY A 53 2.78 6.34 2.67
CA GLY A 53 1.40 6.26 3.15
C GLY A 53 1.07 4.90 3.75
N ASN A 54 -0.22 4.60 3.92
CA ASN A 54 -0.69 3.33 4.47
C ASN A 54 -0.23 2.14 3.60
N ILE A 55 0.65 1.31 4.14
CA ILE A 55 1.26 0.19 3.40
C ILE A 55 0.26 -0.88 2.97
N PHE A 56 -0.80 -1.11 3.75
CA PHE A 56 -1.82 -2.10 3.39
C PHE A 56 -2.65 -1.64 2.18
N ALA A 57 -2.95 -0.35 2.09
CA ALA A 57 -3.63 0.22 0.92
C ALA A 57 -2.75 0.16 -0.33
N LEU A 58 -1.47 0.58 -0.19
CA LEU A 58 -0.55 0.77 -1.31
C LEU A 58 0.02 -0.55 -1.84
N TYR A 59 0.42 -1.45 -0.94
CA TYR A 59 1.18 -2.66 -1.31
C TYR A 59 0.37 -3.95 -1.20
N ALA A 60 -0.82 -3.90 -0.57
CA ALA A 60 -1.69 -5.06 -0.40
C ALA A 60 -3.14 -4.83 -0.88
N GLY A 61 -3.46 -3.64 -1.39
CA GLY A 61 -4.79 -3.31 -1.90
C GLY A 61 -5.89 -3.35 -0.83
N ASN A 62 -5.53 -3.24 0.46
CA ASN A 62 -6.43 -3.42 1.58
C ASN A 62 -6.30 -2.33 2.65
N GLY A 63 -6.83 -1.14 2.36
CA GLY A 63 -6.82 -0.01 3.29
C GLY A 63 -7.75 -0.15 4.50
N SER A 64 -8.59 -1.19 4.56
CA SER A 64 -9.54 -1.39 5.66
C SER A 64 -8.92 -2.02 6.92
N LEU A 65 -7.66 -2.48 6.83
CA LEU A 65 -6.94 -3.07 7.96
C LEU A 65 -6.60 -2.06 9.06
N VAL A 66 -6.43 -0.80 8.71
CA VAL A 66 -5.99 0.27 9.63
C VAL A 66 -6.97 1.44 9.60
N PRO A 67 -7.44 1.90 10.76
CA PRO A 67 -7.19 1.37 12.11
C PRO A 67 -7.84 0.01 12.34
N PRO A 68 -7.35 -0.80 13.30
CA PRO A 68 -8.00 -2.06 13.69
C PRO A 68 -9.48 -1.85 14.05
N ALA A 69 -10.34 -2.80 13.67
CA ALA A 69 -11.79 -2.70 13.91
C ALA A 69 -12.18 -2.87 15.39
N THR A 70 -11.28 -3.43 16.20
CA THR A 70 -11.49 -3.69 17.64
C THR A 70 -10.17 -3.50 18.40
N THR A 71 -10.22 -3.54 19.72
CA THR A 71 -9.04 -3.51 20.60
C THR A 71 -8.69 -4.93 21.05
N LEU A 72 -7.43 -5.16 21.46
CA LEU A 72 -7.03 -6.44 22.06
C LEU A 72 -7.85 -6.74 23.31
N LYS A 73 -8.13 -5.72 24.12
CA LYS A 73 -8.99 -5.87 25.32
C LYS A 73 -10.37 -6.38 24.96
N ASP A 74 -11.05 -5.73 24.00
CA ASP A 74 -12.38 -6.15 23.57
C ASP A 74 -12.39 -7.57 22.96
N ALA A 75 -11.35 -7.93 22.23
CA ALA A 75 -11.20 -9.26 21.67
C ALA A 75 -11.07 -10.32 22.77
N LEU A 76 -10.22 -10.07 23.78
CA LEU A 76 -10.06 -10.97 24.93
C LEU A 76 -11.32 -11.08 25.78
N GLU A 77 -12.05 -9.97 26.02
CA GLU A 77 -13.32 -9.97 26.74
C GLU A 77 -14.41 -10.80 26.01
N LYS A 78 -14.33 -10.87 24.69
CA LYS A 78 -15.23 -11.68 23.83
C LYS A 78 -14.70 -13.09 23.55
N GLU A 79 -13.60 -13.47 24.19
CA GLU A 79 -12.91 -14.76 23.99
C GLU A 79 -12.56 -15.03 22.51
N ARG A 80 -12.23 -13.98 21.74
CA ARG A 80 -11.87 -14.10 20.34
C ARG A 80 -10.36 -14.23 20.16
N THR A 81 -9.97 -15.09 19.24
CA THR A 81 -8.57 -15.19 18.81
C THR A 81 -8.14 -13.90 18.12
N SER A 82 -6.96 -13.40 18.47
CA SER A 82 -6.39 -12.17 17.93
C SER A 82 -5.06 -12.42 17.26
N VAL A 83 -4.82 -11.72 16.16
CA VAL A 83 -3.53 -11.67 15.46
C VAL A 83 -3.03 -10.23 15.49
N ILE A 84 -2.02 -9.98 16.32
CA ILE A 84 -1.35 -8.68 16.39
C ILE A 84 -0.25 -8.65 15.33
N VAL A 85 -0.14 -7.56 14.60
CA VAL A 85 0.94 -7.31 13.65
C VAL A 85 1.56 -5.95 13.97
N PHE A 86 2.82 -5.95 14.41
CA PHE A 86 3.58 -4.72 14.59
C PHE A 86 4.33 -4.37 13.30
N TYR A 87 4.19 -3.12 12.85
CA TYR A 87 4.75 -2.67 11.58
C TYR A 87 5.11 -1.18 11.60
N LEU A 88 5.82 -0.70 10.57
CA LEU A 88 5.99 0.72 10.27
C LEU A 88 5.67 1.00 8.79
N ASP A 89 5.01 2.13 8.53
CA ASP A 89 4.64 2.54 7.17
C ASP A 89 5.86 2.92 6.31
N ASP A 90 6.96 3.31 6.92
CA ASP A 90 8.22 3.69 6.26
C ASP A 90 9.26 2.56 6.18
N SER A 91 8.92 1.35 6.66
CA SER A 91 9.82 0.19 6.63
C SER A 91 9.60 -0.68 5.40
N SER A 92 10.64 -0.91 4.62
CA SER A 92 10.64 -1.82 3.46
C SER A 92 10.25 -3.25 3.85
N THR A 93 10.70 -3.74 5.01
CA THR A 93 10.33 -5.08 5.50
C THR A 93 8.85 -5.19 5.82
N SER A 94 8.24 -4.14 6.41
CA SER A 94 6.80 -4.08 6.65
C SER A 94 6.00 -3.99 5.36
N LYS A 95 6.45 -3.23 4.37
CA LYS A 95 5.84 -3.13 3.04
C LYS A 95 5.82 -4.48 2.32
N ILE A 96 6.92 -5.24 2.41
CA ILE A 96 7.03 -6.59 1.85
C ILE A 96 6.06 -7.55 2.55
N PHE A 97 5.83 -7.38 3.85
CA PHE A 97 4.95 -8.22 4.65
C PHE A 97 3.45 -7.88 4.51
N ALA A 98 3.10 -6.67 4.10
CA ALA A 98 1.70 -6.21 4.02
C ALA A 98 0.76 -7.15 3.23
N PRO A 99 1.15 -7.77 2.09
CA PRO A 99 0.32 -8.76 1.40
C PRO A 99 -0.03 -9.99 2.23
N VAL A 100 0.88 -10.45 3.11
CA VAL A 100 0.61 -11.58 4.01
C VAL A 100 -0.52 -11.23 4.98
N VAL A 101 -0.49 -10.02 5.55
CA VAL A 101 -1.54 -9.54 6.47
C VAL A 101 -2.89 -9.39 5.76
N SER A 102 -2.88 -8.89 4.53
CA SER A 102 -4.10 -8.81 3.70
C SER A 102 -4.67 -10.20 3.40
N GLU A 103 -3.81 -11.17 3.12
CA GLU A 103 -4.21 -12.55 2.90
C GLU A 103 -4.78 -13.20 4.18
N LEU A 104 -4.19 -12.93 5.35
CA LEU A 104 -4.76 -13.35 6.64
C LEU A 104 -6.18 -12.81 6.83
N GLN A 105 -6.44 -11.55 6.48
CA GLN A 105 -7.79 -11.00 6.55
C GLN A 105 -8.74 -11.72 5.59
N ARG A 106 -8.30 -12.04 4.39
CA ARG A 106 -9.11 -12.78 3.41
C ARG A 106 -9.48 -14.17 3.93
N LEU A 107 -8.52 -14.87 4.55
CA LEU A 107 -8.70 -16.23 5.05
C LEU A 107 -9.50 -16.27 6.36
N TRP A 108 -9.18 -15.39 7.29
CA TRP A 108 -9.56 -15.49 8.69
C TRP A 108 -10.37 -14.32 9.25
N GLY A 109 -10.61 -13.27 8.46
CA GLY A 109 -11.19 -12.00 8.96
C GLY A 109 -12.59 -12.10 9.58
N ARG A 110 -13.26 -13.25 9.46
CA ARG A 110 -14.53 -13.54 10.16
C ARG A 110 -14.31 -14.27 11.47
N GLU A 111 -13.24 -15.04 11.59
CA GLU A 111 -12.97 -15.96 12.67
C GLU A 111 -12.06 -15.36 13.74
N VAL A 112 -11.14 -14.49 13.33
CA VAL A 112 -10.19 -13.83 14.21
C VAL A 112 -10.23 -12.31 14.08
N ASP A 113 -9.73 -11.63 15.09
CA ASP A 113 -9.53 -10.18 15.07
C ASP A 113 -8.09 -9.85 14.65
N LEU A 114 -7.93 -9.20 13.49
CA LEU A 114 -6.64 -8.71 13.02
C LEU A 114 -6.38 -7.32 13.59
N LEU A 115 -5.24 -7.18 14.27
CA LEU A 115 -4.87 -6.00 15.04
C LEU A 115 -3.51 -5.46 14.58
N PRO A 116 -3.42 -4.82 13.40
CA PRO A 116 -2.20 -4.17 12.95
C PRO A 116 -1.98 -2.84 13.69
N PHE A 117 -0.78 -2.68 14.26
CA PHE A 117 -0.36 -1.47 14.98
C PHE A 117 0.95 -0.93 14.45
N THR A 118 1.03 0.38 14.24
CA THR A 118 2.31 1.05 14.03
C THR A 118 3.09 1.12 15.34
N THR A 119 4.39 0.89 15.28
CA THR A 119 5.23 0.83 16.50
C THR A 119 5.57 2.18 17.09
N ASP A 120 5.24 3.28 16.40
CA ASP A 120 5.43 4.65 16.92
C ASP A 120 4.75 4.88 18.28
N ALA A 121 3.64 4.20 18.52
CA ALA A 121 2.89 4.28 19.77
C ALA A 121 3.56 3.53 20.95
N PHE A 122 4.56 2.67 20.69
CA PHE A 122 5.18 1.78 21.67
C PHE A 122 6.59 2.20 22.09
N GLN A 123 6.90 3.48 22.03
CA GLN A 123 8.21 4.06 22.38
C GLN A 123 8.47 4.14 23.91
N GLY A 124 7.60 3.62 24.74
CA GLY A 124 7.67 3.66 26.20
C GLY A 124 8.09 2.35 26.86
N ASP A 125 7.97 2.31 28.19
CA ASP A 125 8.19 1.09 28.97
C ASP A 125 7.18 0.00 28.59
N ALA A 126 7.65 -1.25 28.57
CA ALA A 126 6.80 -2.40 28.31
C ALA A 126 5.62 -2.46 29.31
N SER A 127 4.40 -2.58 28.80
CA SER A 127 3.23 -2.79 29.64
C SER A 127 3.28 -4.18 30.31
N GLN A 128 2.70 -4.30 31.51
CA GLN A 128 2.48 -5.58 32.18
C GLN A 128 1.04 -6.08 31.98
N ASP A 129 0.19 -5.25 31.38
CA ASP A 129 -1.21 -5.58 31.10
C ASP A 129 -1.33 -6.41 29.82
N ARG A 130 -1.78 -7.65 29.97
CA ARG A 130 -1.94 -8.60 28.85
C ARG A 130 -3.02 -8.19 27.85
N SER A 131 -3.87 -7.22 28.18
CA SER A 131 -4.84 -6.64 27.27
C SER A 131 -4.27 -5.48 26.43
N GLU A 132 -3.03 -5.08 26.69
CA GLU A 132 -2.33 -4.02 25.97
C GLU A 132 -1.36 -4.61 24.94
N PRO A 133 -1.43 -4.20 23.67
CA PRO A 133 -0.51 -4.68 22.63
C PRO A 133 0.97 -4.45 22.97
N ALA A 134 1.29 -3.36 23.67
CA ALA A 134 2.66 -3.03 24.09
C ALA A 134 3.33 -4.12 24.95
N THR A 135 2.53 -4.99 25.62
CA THR A 135 3.03 -6.13 26.40
C THR A 135 3.77 -7.15 25.53
N TYR A 136 3.42 -7.22 24.26
CA TYR A 136 3.93 -8.23 23.32
C TYR A 136 4.98 -7.64 22.34
N TRP A 137 5.27 -6.34 22.42
CA TRP A 137 6.21 -5.69 21.55
C TRP A 137 7.66 -5.97 21.91
N HIS A 138 8.47 -6.50 20.97
CA HIS A 138 9.88 -6.89 21.18
C HIS A 138 10.90 -5.91 20.61
N GLY A 139 10.45 -4.89 19.88
CA GLY A 139 11.37 -3.92 19.25
C GLY A 139 11.81 -4.28 17.83
N THR A 140 11.24 -5.30 17.22
CA THR A 140 11.57 -5.74 15.84
C THR A 140 10.34 -5.72 14.94
N ILE A 141 10.47 -5.28 13.70
CA ILE A 141 9.39 -5.23 12.71
C ILE A 141 9.76 -6.01 11.42
N PRO A 142 8.75 -6.59 10.74
CA PRO A 142 7.43 -6.88 11.29
C PRO A 142 7.52 -7.91 12.42
N GLN A 143 6.55 -7.90 13.35
CA GLN A 143 6.38 -8.93 14.36
C GLN A 143 4.93 -9.40 14.31
N VAL A 144 4.70 -10.70 14.49
CA VAL A 144 3.36 -11.30 14.51
C VAL A 144 3.15 -12.07 15.79
N VAL A 145 2.04 -11.78 16.48
CA VAL A 145 1.64 -12.48 17.70
C VAL A 145 0.23 -13.04 17.53
N VAL A 146 0.06 -14.35 17.73
CA VAL A 146 -1.25 -15.01 17.73
C VAL A 146 -1.62 -15.35 19.15
N ILE A 147 -2.77 -14.86 19.61
CA ILE A 147 -3.29 -15.02 20.97
C ILE A 147 -4.66 -15.67 20.87
N ASP A 148 -4.87 -16.80 21.59
CA ASP A 148 -6.17 -17.44 21.65
C ASP A 148 -7.18 -16.63 22.49
N GLY A 149 -8.46 -17.01 22.43
CA GLY A 149 -9.53 -16.34 23.17
C GLY A 149 -9.37 -16.39 24.71
N LYS A 150 -8.43 -17.18 25.25
CA LYS A 150 -8.09 -17.25 26.67
C LYS A 150 -6.85 -16.44 27.05
N GLY A 151 -6.29 -15.69 26.09
CA GLY A 151 -5.11 -14.88 26.30
C GLY A 151 -3.79 -15.66 26.28
N LYS A 152 -3.77 -16.90 25.75
CA LYS A 152 -2.56 -17.68 25.58
C LYS A 152 -1.91 -17.34 24.25
N VAL A 153 -0.62 -17.00 24.27
CA VAL A 153 0.19 -16.81 23.07
C VAL A 153 0.51 -18.16 22.44
N LEU A 154 0.22 -18.30 21.16
CA LEU A 154 0.46 -19.52 20.36
C LEU A 154 1.55 -19.31 19.31
N LEU A 155 1.78 -18.08 18.89
CA LEU A 155 2.86 -17.65 18.02
C LEU A 155 3.33 -16.29 18.51
N ASP A 156 4.63 -16.03 18.49
CA ASP A 156 5.24 -14.74 18.76
C ASP A 156 6.59 -14.73 18.02
N GLU A 157 6.60 -14.22 16.80
CA GLU A 157 7.75 -14.29 15.89
C GLU A 157 8.01 -12.97 15.19
N ASP A 158 9.29 -12.70 14.96
CA ASP A 158 9.80 -11.51 14.29
C ASP A 158 10.15 -11.77 12.82
N GLY A 159 10.11 -10.72 12.01
CA GLY A 159 10.53 -10.74 10.61
C GLY A 159 9.44 -11.21 9.65
N GLN A 160 9.85 -11.79 8.52
CA GLN A 160 8.96 -12.28 7.46
C GLN A 160 8.37 -13.65 7.84
N VAL A 161 7.45 -13.65 8.81
CA VAL A 161 6.80 -14.89 9.29
C VAL A 161 6.04 -15.55 8.15
N PRO A 162 6.27 -16.83 7.84
CA PRO A 162 5.53 -17.52 6.78
C PRO A 162 4.03 -17.59 7.07
N LEU A 163 3.20 -17.40 6.04
CA LEU A 163 1.73 -17.46 6.15
C LEU A 163 1.28 -18.81 6.77
N GLU A 164 1.94 -19.89 6.42
CA GLU A 164 1.63 -21.25 6.90
C GLU A 164 1.84 -21.37 8.41
N ALA A 165 2.88 -20.73 8.97
CA ALA A 165 3.14 -20.73 10.42
C ALA A 165 2.01 -19.97 11.16
N ILE A 166 1.60 -18.83 10.62
CA ILE A 166 0.50 -18.04 11.18
C ILE A 166 -0.83 -18.82 11.07
N ASN A 167 -1.10 -19.43 9.92
CA ASN A 167 -2.28 -20.26 9.71
C ASN A 167 -2.34 -21.44 10.68
N ALA A 168 -1.22 -22.11 10.91
CA ALA A 168 -1.14 -23.21 11.88
C ALA A 168 -1.45 -22.76 13.32
N ALA A 169 -0.91 -21.59 13.73
CA ALA A 169 -1.19 -21.00 15.04
C ALA A 169 -2.67 -20.60 15.19
N ILE A 170 -3.26 -19.98 14.15
CA ILE A 170 -4.69 -19.61 14.15
C ILE A 170 -5.56 -20.86 14.20
N SER A 171 -5.24 -21.91 13.42
CA SER A 171 -5.96 -23.19 13.46
C SER A 171 -5.90 -23.82 14.84
N ALA A 172 -4.75 -23.79 15.51
CA ALA A 172 -4.59 -24.28 16.89
C ALA A 172 -5.41 -23.45 17.91
N ALA A 173 -5.52 -22.12 17.68
CA ALA A 173 -6.27 -21.21 18.55
C ALA A 173 -7.79 -21.40 18.42
N THR A 174 -8.28 -21.56 17.18
CA THR A 174 -9.71 -21.57 16.85
C THR A 174 -10.31 -22.97 16.77
N GLY A 175 -9.48 -23.98 16.53
CA GLY A 175 -9.92 -25.36 16.21
C GLY A 175 -10.46 -25.50 14.78
N ILE A 176 -10.32 -24.46 13.95
CA ILE A 176 -10.75 -24.44 12.53
C ILE A 176 -9.57 -24.80 11.66
N GLU A 177 -9.76 -25.72 10.71
CA GLU A 177 -8.73 -26.07 9.74
C GLU A 177 -8.41 -24.87 8.83
N ALA A 178 -7.11 -24.61 8.60
CA ALA A 178 -6.68 -23.53 7.73
C ALA A 178 -7.29 -23.71 6.33
N PRO A 179 -7.91 -22.66 5.75
CA PRO A 179 -8.40 -22.73 4.38
C PRO A 179 -7.27 -23.11 3.44
N ALA A 180 -7.51 -24.06 2.52
CA ALA A 180 -6.49 -24.48 1.56
C ALA A 180 -6.05 -23.29 0.71
N GLU A 181 -4.74 -23.15 0.51
CA GLU A 181 -4.17 -22.17 -0.40
C GLU A 181 -4.80 -22.36 -1.79
N GLY A 182 -5.35 -21.30 -2.37
CA GLY A 182 -5.99 -21.34 -3.69
C GLY A 182 -7.47 -21.72 -3.69
N SER A 183 -8.13 -21.98 -2.54
CA SER A 183 -9.59 -22.12 -2.53
C SER A 183 -10.26 -20.76 -2.70
N THR A 184 -10.65 -20.51 -3.94
CA THR A 184 -11.53 -19.41 -4.38
C THR A 184 -10.87 -18.05 -4.59
N THR A 185 -9.91 -17.95 -5.49
CA THR A 185 -9.87 -16.77 -6.33
C THR A 185 -10.74 -17.04 -7.56
N ILE A 186 -12.02 -16.70 -7.50
CA ILE A 186 -12.73 -16.39 -8.74
C ILE A 186 -12.03 -15.10 -9.21
N SER A 187 -11.02 -15.27 -10.06
CA SER A 187 -10.39 -14.14 -10.73
C SER A 187 -11.48 -13.44 -11.53
N PHE A 188 -11.62 -12.13 -11.36
CA PHE A 188 -12.50 -11.34 -12.23
C PHE A 188 -12.20 -11.56 -13.72
N ASN A 189 -11.02 -12.05 -14.06
CA ASN A 189 -10.62 -12.43 -15.40
C ASN A 189 -11.24 -13.76 -15.87
N GLU A 190 -11.56 -14.70 -14.98
CA GLU A 190 -12.24 -15.95 -15.35
C GLU A 190 -13.72 -15.72 -15.65
N LEU A 191 -14.37 -14.77 -14.97
CA LEU A 191 -15.73 -14.35 -15.28
C LEU A 191 -15.85 -13.69 -16.66
N ASN A 192 -14.80 -13.03 -17.14
CA ASN A 192 -14.79 -12.39 -18.45
C ASN A 192 -14.53 -13.37 -19.62
N THR A 193 -13.90 -14.52 -19.38
CA THR A 193 -13.65 -15.53 -20.44
C THR A 193 -14.85 -16.41 -20.72
N GLU A 194 -15.75 -16.62 -19.77
CA GLU A 194 -16.99 -17.39 -20.00
C GLU A 194 -18.06 -16.60 -20.80
N VAL A 195 -18.03 -15.27 -20.77
CA VAL A 195 -18.99 -14.42 -21.50
C VAL A 195 -18.65 -14.31 -22.98
N LEU A 196 -17.40 -14.58 -23.39
CA LEU A 196 -16.93 -14.49 -24.78
C LEU A 196 -17.03 -15.79 -25.56
N SER A 197 -17.49 -16.88 -24.96
CA SER A 197 -17.61 -18.21 -25.61
C SER A 197 -19.04 -18.58 -25.98
N ARG A 198 -19.95 -17.59 -26.16
CA ARG A 198 -21.30 -17.78 -26.70
C ARG A 198 -21.50 -17.10 -28.05
#